data_970560d72d35a189ce019d61ca2a2f9a
#
_entry.id   970560d72d35a189ce019d61ca2a2f9a
#
_cell.length_a   1.000
_cell.length_b   1.000
_cell.length_c   1.000
_cell.angle_alpha   90.00
_cell.angle_beta   90.00
_cell.angle_gamma   90.00
#
_symmetry.space_group_name_H-M   'P 1'
#
loop_
_entity.id
_entity.type
_entity.pdbx_description
1 polymer ?
#
loop_
_entity_poly.entity_id
_entity_poly.type
_entity_poly.pdbx_seq_one_letter_code
_entity_poly.pdbx_strand_id
1 'polypeptide(L)'
;MFYTGLYHTMIMPVDRTGENPLWTNEEPYYDDFYTIWDTFRTSSPLITLIDSKRKVEIINAMLNIYKREGYLPEGRSGNDNGRTQGGSNAEVVIADAFVKNLKGIDYELALQAMIKVATVPPGGNEEKEGRGGLIDYINLGYVPYGIDRAGN
;
A
#
# COMPACT_ATOMS: atom_id res chain seq x y z
N MET A 1 6.85 -28.90 3.39
CA MET A 1 5.73 -28.16 2.76
C MET A 1 5.27 -26.96 3.59
N PHE A 2 4.93 -27.08 4.89
CA PHE A 2 4.46 -25.93 5.70
C PHE A 2 5.49 -24.78 5.77
N TYR A 3 6.71 -25.06 6.21
CA TYR A 3 7.76 -24.04 6.32
C TYR A 3 8.17 -23.43 4.97
N THR A 4 8.09 -24.19 3.89
CA THR A 4 8.30 -23.67 2.54
C THR A 4 7.21 -22.66 2.17
N GLY A 5 5.95 -22.96 2.49
CA GLY A 5 4.84 -22.04 2.28
C GLY A 5 5.01 -20.77 3.12
N LEU A 6 5.37 -20.91 4.39
CA LEU A 6 5.63 -19.76 5.27
C LEU A 6 6.78 -18.88 4.75
N TYR A 7 7.88 -19.49 4.30
CA TYR A 7 8.99 -18.78 3.68
C TYR A 7 8.52 -17.96 2.46
N HIS A 8 7.72 -18.56 1.57
CA HIS A 8 7.22 -17.87 0.40
C HIS A 8 6.33 -16.65 0.75
N THR A 9 5.54 -16.71 1.83
CA THR A 9 4.73 -15.55 2.26
C THR A 9 5.55 -14.38 2.78
N MET A 10 6.83 -14.59 3.08
CA MET A 10 7.73 -13.59 3.63
C MET A 10 8.76 -13.06 2.63
N ILE A 11 8.76 -13.54 1.39
CA ILE A 11 9.69 -13.07 0.36
C ILE A 11 9.39 -11.62 0.00
N MET A 12 8.11 -11.24 -0.06
CA MET A 12 7.66 -9.90 -0.43
C MET A 12 6.71 -9.32 0.63
N PRO A 13 6.73 -8.00 0.84
CA PRO A 13 7.66 -7.02 0.28
C PRO A 13 9.10 -7.23 0.76
N VAL A 14 10.06 -6.77 -0.03
CA VAL A 14 11.50 -6.90 0.23
C VAL A 14 11.97 -5.73 1.09
N ASP A 15 12.72 -6.01 2.15
CA ASP A 15 13.43 -4.98 2.91
C ASP A 15 14.61 -4.46 2.07
N ARG A 16 14.53 -3.20 1.70
CA ARG A 16 15.55 -2.46 0.94
C ARG A 16 16.00 -1.20 1.69
N THR A 17 15.99 -1.27 3.01
CA THR A 17 16.42 -0.16 3.86
C THR A 17 17.85 0.26 3.50
N GLY A 18 18.02 1.54 3.19
CA GLY A 18 19.29 2.10 2.72
C GLY A 18 19.60 1.94 1.23
N GLU A 19 18.76 1.22 0.47
CA GLU A 19 18.99 0.95 -0.96
C GLU A 19 18.12 1.79 -1.91
N ASN A 20 17.25 2.67 -1.38
CA ASN A 20 16.36 3.47 -2.22
C ASN A 20 17.16 4.55 -2.99
N PRO A 21 17.11 4.53 -4.34
CA PRO A 21 17.85 5.52 -5.14
C PRO A 21 17.18 6.91 -5.15
N LEU A 22 15.91 7.02 -4.76
CA LEU A 22 15.16 8.27 -4.86
C LEU A 22 15.31 9.16 -3.63
N TRP A 23 15.57 8.56 -2.48
CA TRP A 23 15.84 9.29 -1.23
C TRP A 23 16.65 8.43 -0.25
N THR A 24 17.46 9.11 0.55
CA THR A 24 18.23 8.48 1.63
C THR A 24 17.55 8.78 2.96
N ASN A 25 17.27 7.76 3.75
CA ASN A 25 16.93 7.87 5.16
C ASN A 25 17.34 6.59 5.88
N GLU A 26 17.36 6.66 7.21
CA GLU A 26 17.62 5.50 8.08
C GLU A 26 16.34 4.76 8.48
N GLU A 27 15.18 5.23 7.99
CA GLU A 27 13.88 4.63 8.28
C GLU A 27 13.69 3.36 7.44
N PRO A 28 12.92 2.38 7.93
CA PRO A 28 12.62 1.18 7.17
C PRO A 28 12.05 1.50 5.78
N TYR A 29 12.63 0.89 4.76
CA TYR A 29 12.14 0.98 3.40
C TYR A 29 11.90 -0.43 2.85
N TYR A 30 10.66 -0.69 2.51
CA TYR A 30 10.22 -1.91 1.85
C TYR A 30 9.74 -1.57 0.44
N ASP A 31 10.08 -2.42 -0.51
CA ASP A 31 9.65 -2.32 -1.90
C ASP A 31 9.18 -3.68 -2.42
N ASP A 32 8.82 -3.76 -3.69
CA ASP A 32 8.31 -4.98 -4.29
C ASP A 32 7.05 -5.51 -3.59
N PHE A 33 6.09 -4.60 -3.32
CA PHE A 33 4.79 -4.99 -2.77
C PHE A 33 3.99 -5.82 -3.78
N TYR A 34 4.21 -5.62 -5.07
CA TYR A 34 3.56 -6.23 -6.23
C TYR A 34 2.05 -6.16 -6.18
N THR A 35 1.43 -6.96 -5.35
CA THR A 35 -0.01 -7.23 -5.35
C THR A 35 -0.60 -7.10 -3.95
N ILE A 36 -0.70 -5.86 -3.43
CA ILE A 36 -1.34 -5.65 -2.11
C ILE A 36 -2.80 -6.14 -2.15
N TRP A 37 -3.49 -6.04 -3.29
CA TRP A 37 -4.85 -6.56 -3.49
C TRP A 37 -5.00 -8.08 -3.28
N ASP A 38 -3.93 -8.86 -3.37
CA ASP A 38 -3.92 -10.27 -3.00
C ASP A 38 -3.46 -10.49 -1.57
N THR A 39 -2.38 -9.81 -1.18
CA THR A 39 -1.70 -10.09 0.09
C THR A 39 -2.42 -9.53 1.31
N PHE A 40 -3.25 -8.49 1.16
CA PHE A 40 -3.91 -7.83 2.29
C PHE A 40 -4.80 -8.78 3.11
N ARG A 41 -5.41 -9.76 2.47
CA ARG A 41 -6.37 -10.71 3.10
C ARG A 41 -5.74 -11.98 3.64
N THR A 42 -4.48 -12.27 3.29
CA THR A 42 -3.81 -13.54 3.63
C THR A 42 -2.45 -13.33 4.30
N SER A 43 -1.38 -13.09 3.53
CA SER A 43 -0.02 -12.98 4.07
C SER A 43 0.15 -11.78 5.00
N SER A 44 -0.51 -10.67 4.73
CA SER A 44 -0.43 -9.48 5.57
C SER A 44 -0.96 -9.71 7.00
N PRO A 45 -2.17 -10.26 7.21
CA PRO A 45 -2.62 -10.66 8.55
C PRO A 45 -1.74 -11.74 9.20
N LEU A 46 -1.22 -12.68 8.42
CA LEU A 46 -0.32 -13.71 8.93
C LEU A 46 0.97 -13.09 9.49
N ILE A 47 1.61 -12.19 8.75
CA ILE A 47 2.81 -11.48 9.22
C ILE A 47 2.51 -10.71 10.53
N THR A 48 1.34 -10.11 10.67
CA THR A 48 0.93 -9.46 11.92
C THR A 48 0.99 -10.41 13.13
N LEU A 49 0.64 -11.69 12.92
CA LEU A 49 0.63 -12.70 14.01
C LEU A 49 2.01 -13.25 14.32
N ILE A 50 2.85 -13.47 13.30
CA ILE A 50 4.13 -14.18 13.48
C ILE A 50 5.33 -13.25 13.58
N ASP A 51 5.25 -12.04 13.02
CA ASP A 51 6.31 -11.01 13.02
C ASP A 51 5.70 -9.60 12.99
N SER A 52 5.13 -9.20 14.12
CA SER A 52 4.49 -7.89 14.26
C SER A 52 5.47 -6.73 14.10
N LYS A 53 6.76 -6.91 14.44
CA LYS A 53 7.80 -5.90 14.23
C LYS A 53 7.97 -5.61 12.73
N ARG A 54 8.19 -6.63 11.93
CA ARG A 54 8.28 -6.52 10.47
C ARG A 54 7.02 -5.89 9.88
N LYS A 55 5.84 -6.24 10.40
CA LYS A 55 4.58 -5.63 9.96
C LYS A 55 4.55 -4.13 10.17
N VAL A 56 5.01 -3.64 11.32
CA VAL A 56 5.12 -2.21 11.63
C VAL A 56 6.10 -1.53 10.69
N GLU A 57 7.25 -2.14 10.42
CA GLU A 57 8.25 -1.61 9.47
C GLU A 57 7.68 -1.50 8.05
N ILE A 58 6.95 -2.50 7.57
CA ILE A 58 6.28 -2.49 6.26
C ILE A 58 5.27 -1.33 6.18
N ILE A 59 4.45 -1.12 7.21
CA ILE A 59 3.48 -0.02 7.22
C ILE A 59 4.18 1.34 7.27
N ASN A 60 5.22 1.49 8.07
CA ASN A 60 6.01 2.73 8.11
C ASN A 60 6.67 3.00 6.75
N ALA A 61 7.13 1.98 6.04
CA ALA A 61 7.62 2.13 4.66
C ALA A 61 6.52 2.63 3.71
N MET A 62 5.28 2.11 3.82
CA MET A 62 4.14 2.64 3.04
C MET A 62 3.88 4.12 3.36
N LEU A 63 3.95 4.52 4.63
CA LEU A 63 3.77 5.92 5.03
C LEU A 63 4.92 6.81 4.56
N ASN A 64 6.15 6.30 4.50
CA ASN A 64 7.28 7.02 3.93
C ASN A 64 7.11 7.24 2.42
N ILE A 65 6.64 6.24 1.69
CA ILE A 65 6.30 6.39 0.28
C ILE A 65 5.23 7.49 0.11
N TYR A 66 4.18 7.46 0.93
CA TYR A 66 3.17 8.53 0.92
C TYR A 66 3.76 9.92 1.17
N LYS A 67 4.65 10.08 2.16
CA LYS A 67 5.30 11.37 2.46
C LYS A 67 6.11 11.89 1.27
N ARG A 68 6.76 11.01 0.52
CA ARG A 68 7.70 11.36 -0.56
C ARG A 68 7.03 11.48 -1.92
N GLU A 69 6.10 10.59 -2.22
CA GLU A 69 5.46 10.49 -3.53
C GLU A 69 4.01 10.99 -3.53
N GLY A 70 3.41 11.13 -2.36
CA GLY A 70 2.09 11.74 -2.20
C GLY A 70 0.92 10.77 -2.12
N TYR A 71 1.09 9.49 -2.44
CA TYR A 71 0.06 8.45 -2.35
C TYR A 71 0.60 7.19 -1.69
N LEU A 72 -0.30 6.39 -1.09
CA LEU A 72 0.05 5.06 -0.59
C LEU A 72 0.35 4.13 -1.78
N PRO A 73 1.31 3.20 -1.63
CA PRO A 73 1.61 2.23 -2.68
C PRO A 73 0.48 1.20 -2.81
N GLU A 74 0.34 0.63 -4.01
CA GLU A 74 -0.60 -0.47 -4.28
C GLU A 74 0.12 -1.63 -4.96
N GLY A 75 0.55 -1.47 -6.20
CA GLY A 75 1.39 -2.44 -6.91
C GLY A 75 2.75 -1.81 -7.17
N ARG A 76 3.62 -1.79 -6.16
CA ARG A 76 4.92 -1.14 -6.25
C ARG A 76 6.02 -2.15 -6.49
N SER A 77 6.91 -1.84 -7.44
CA SER A 77 8.11 -2.61 -7.72
C SER A 77 9.19 -1.73 -8.35
N GLY A 78 10.44 -1.96 -7.97
CA GLY A 78 11.57 -1.20 -8.51
C GLY A 78 11.49 0.30 -8.24
N ASN A 79 10.96 0.69 -7.10
CA ASN A 79 10.72 2.07 -6.65
C ASN A 79 9.67 2.84 -7.48
N ASP A 80 8.85 2.16 -8.26
CA ASP A 80 7.78 2.77 -9.05
C ASP A 80 6.41 2.17 -8.66
N ASN A 81 5.42 3.02 -8.52
CA ASN A 81 4.05 2.60 -8.26
C ASN A 81 3.37 2.17 -9.57
N GLY A 82 2.51 1.20 -9.47
CA GLY A 82 1.62 0.79 -10.54
C GLY A 82 0.29 0.29 -10.00
N ARG A 83 -0.71 0.28 -10.87
CA ARG A 83 -2.05 -0.17 -10.52
C ARG A 83 -2.66 -0.86 -11.74
N THR A 84 -2.77 -2.18 -11.69
CA THR A 84 -3.16 -2.97 -12.87
C THR A 84 -4.44 -3.77 -12.64
N GLN A 85 -4.64 -4.37 -11.48
CA GLN A 85 -5.72 -5.33 -11.25
C GLN A 85 -6.60 -5.01 -10.05
N GLY A 86 -6.15 -4.21 -9.15
CA GLY A 86 -6.87 -3.91 -7.92
C GLY A 86 -6.71 -2.46 -7.57
N GLY A 87 -7.29 -2.05 -6.49
CA GLY A 87 -7.16 -0.69 -6.02
C GLY A 87 -7.07 -0.63 -4.52
N SER A 88 -6.43 0.38 -3.99
CA SER A 88 -6.61 0.92 -2.64
C SER A 88 -6.69 -0.09 -1.49
N ASN A 89 -5.82 -1.10 -1.47
CA ASN A 89 -5.81 -2.11 -0.40
C ASN A 89 -4.75 -1.83 0.68
N ALA A 90 -3.83 -0.91 0.45
CA ALA A 90 -2.90 -0.45 1.48
C ALA A 90 -3.65 0.12 2.69
N GLU A 91 -4.78 0.80 2.45
CA GLU A 91 -5.65 1.32 3.52
C GLU A 91 -6.22 0.20 4.38
N VAL A 92 -6.59 -0.93 3.76
CA VAL A 92 -7.10 -2.11 4.49
C VAL A 92 -6.00 -2.71 5.36
N VAL A 93 -4.78 -2.79 4.84
CA VAL A 93 -3.60 -3.26 5.58
C VAL A 93 -3.31 -2.41 6.81
N ILE A 94 -3.42 -1.08 6.68
CA ILE A 94 -3.21 -0.13 7.76
C ILE A 94 -4.37 -0.19 8.77
N ALA A 95 -5.61 -0.24 8.29
CA ALA A 95 -6.79 -0.36 9.15
C ALA A 95 -6.79 -1.65 9.97
N ASP A 96 -6.36 -2.77 9.39
CA ASP A 96 -6.19 -4.04 10.09
C ASP A 96 -5.17 -3.93 11.24
N ALA A 97 -4.04 -3.25 11.00
CA ALA A 97 -3.04 -3.00 12.03
C ALA A 97 -3.57 -2.10 13.16
N PHE A 98 -4.36 -1.09 12.83
CA PHE A 98 -5.01 -0.21 13.80
C PHE A 98 -5.98 -1.00 14.71
N VAL A 99 -6.88 -1.77 14.12
CA VAL A 99 -7.86 -2.59 14.86
C VAL A 99 -7.16 -3.61 15.76
N LYS A 100 -6.03 -4.15 15.32
CA LYS A 100 -5.18 -5.06 16.10
C LYS A 100 -4.28 -4.35 17.12
N ASN A 101 -4.37 -3.01 17.20
CA ASN A 101 -3.65 -2.20 18.17
C ASN A 101 -2.12 -2.31 18.08
N LEU A 102 -1.57 -2.47 16.86
CA LEU A 102 -0.13 -2.43 16.64
C LEU A 102 0.43 -1.06 17.05
N LYS A 103 1.56 -1.07 17.76
CA LYS A 103 2.23 0.16 18.20
C LYS A 103 3.39 0.50 17.25
N GLY A 104 3.82 1.76 17.27
CA GLY A 104 4.96 2.21 16.45
C GLY A 104 4.59 2.66 15.04
N ILE A 105 3.31 2.89 14.78
CA ILE A 105 2.77 3.44 13.53
C ILE A 105 2.17 4.82 13.81
N ASP A 106 2.46 5.79 12.94
CA ASP A 106 1.82 7.10 12.96
C ASP A 106 0.43 7.01 12.32
N TYR A 107 -0.57 6.69 13.14
CA TYR A 107 -1.94 6.53 12.65
C TYR A 107 -2.62 7.84 12.26
N GLU A 108 -2.15 8.99 12.76
CA GLU A 108 -2.65 10.28 12.31
C GLU A 108 -2.24 10.54 10.85
N LEU A 109 -0.96 10.33 10.55
CA LEU A 109 -0.45 10.40 9.18
C LEU A 109 -1.12 9.35 8.28
N ALA A 110 -1.33 8.14 8.81
CA ALA A 110 -2.00 7.07 8.07
C ALA A 110 -3.44 7.46 7.68
N LEU A 111 -4.19 8.05 8.61
CA LEU A 111 -5.54 8.55 8.33
C LEU A 111 -5.53 9.64 7.26
N GLN A 112 -4.60 10.59 7.33
CA GLN A 112 -4.43 11.63 6.30
C GLN A 112 -4.15 11.00 4.92
N ALA A 113 -3.26 10.01 4.85
CA ALA A 113 -2.95 9.29 3.63
C ALA A 113 -4.17 8.58 3.04
N MET A 114 -4.94 7.86 3.89
CA MET A 114 -6.16 7.16 3.49
C MET A 114 -7.24 8.11 2.99
N ILE A 115 -7.45 9.25 3.67
CA ILE A 115 -8.40 10.28 3.24
C ILE A 115 -7.99 10.83 1.88
N LYS A 116 -6.70 11.13 1.68
CA LYS A 116 -6.19 11.62 0.40
C LYS A 116 -6.45 10.64 -0.74
N VAL A 117 -6.12 9.37 -0.56
CA VAL A 117 -6.41 8.33 -1.57
C VAL A 117 -7.90 8.24 -1.88
N ALA A 118 -8.76 8.41 -0.88
CA ALA A 118 -10.21 8.30 -1.04
C ALA A 118 -10.90 9.53 -1.65
N THR A 119 -10.27 10.71 -1.60
CA THR A 119 -10.94 11.99 -1.92
C THR A 119 -10.22 12.87 -2.91
N VAL A 120 -8.93 12.64 -3.15
CA VAL A 120 -8.11 13.50 -4.03
C VAL A 120 -7.69 12.72 -5.27
N PRO A 121 -8.17 13.11 -6.46
CA PRO A 121 -7.70 12.52 -7.71
C PRO A 121 -6.21 12.81 -7.94
N PRO A 122 -5.43 11.87 -8.49
CA PRO A 122 -3.99 12.03 -8.67
C PRO A 122 -3.55 12.99 -9.78
N GLY A 123 -4.51 13.61 -10.49
CA GLY A 123 -4.23 14.74 -11.37
C GLY A 123 -3.42 14.38 -12.63
N GLY A 124 -3.72 13.25 -13.27
CA GLY A 124 -3.07 12.81 -14.53
C GLY A 124 -2.13 11.61 -14.35
N ASN A 125 -2.02 11.08 -13.14
CA ASN A 125 -1.23 9.88 -12.85
C ASN A 125 -2.12 8.72 -12.32
N GLU A 126 -3.33 8.64 -12.86
CA GLU A 126 -4.35 7.67 -12.42
C GLU A 126 -3.96 6.22 -12.66
N GLU A 127 -3.01 5.96 -13.56
CA GLU A 127 -2.50 4.61 -13.80
C GLU A 127 -1.55 4.11 -12.71
N LYS A 128 -0.98 5.02 -11.93
CA LYS A 128 0.05 4.68 -10.93
C LYS A 128 -0.36 4.98 -9.50
N GLU A 129 -1.24 5.95 -9.28
CA GLU A 129 -1.52 6.49 -7.94
C GLU A 129 -3.02 6.67 -7.69
N GLY A 130 -3.40 6.71 -6.43
CA GLY A 130 -4.76 6.98 -6.00
C GLY A 130 -5.79 5.94 -6.45
N ARG A 131 -7.03 6.35 -6.63
CA ARG A 131 -8.14 5.49 -7.09
C ARG A 131 -8.54 5.82 -8.52
N GLY A 132 -8.72 4.80 -9.36
CA GLY A 132 -9.35 4.94 -10.65
C GLY A 132 -10.82 5.34 -10.55
N GLY A 133 -11.32 6.08 -11.54
CA GLY A 133 -12.71 6.51 -11.57
C GLY A 133 -13.15 7.40 -10.40
N LEU A 134 -12.22 7.93 -9.59
CA LEU A 134 -12.56 8.70 -8.39
C LEU A 134 -13.36 9.96 -8.69
N ILE A 135 -13.04 10.67 -9.76
CA ILE A 135 -13.77 11.88 -10.18
C ILE A 135 -15.23 11.54 -10.49
N ASP A 136 -15.45 10.44 -11.22
CA ASP A 136 -16.80 9.99 -11.57
C ASP A 136 -17.54 9.55 -10.31
N TYR A 137 -16.87 8.81 -9.42
CA TYR A 137 -17.47 8.38 -8.15
C TYR A 137 -17.87 9.57 -7.27
N ILE A 138 -17.03 10.60 -7.16
CA ILE A 138 -17.33 11.81 -6.36
C ILE A 138 -18.54 12.55 -6.95
N ASN A 139 -18.62 12.67 -8.27
CA ASN A 139 -19.68 13.44 -8.93
C ASN A 139 -21.00 12.69 -9.06
N LEU A 140 -20.97 11.38 -9.24
CA LEU A 140 -22.12 10.54 -9.59
C LEU A 140 -22.56 9.59 -8.47
N GLY A 141 -21.66 9.29 -7.51
CA GLY A 141 -21.86 8.27 -6.48
C GLY A 141 -21.58 6.84 -6.96
N TYR A 142 -21.13 6.67 -8.21
CA TYR A 142 -20.74 5.38 -8.80
C TYR A 142 -19.74 5.61 -9.94
N VAL A 143 -19.03 4.55 -10.35
CA VAL A 143 -18.17 4.57 -11.53
C VAL A 143 -18.96 4.02 -12.71
N PRO A 144 -19.19 4.80 -13.81
CA PRO A 144 -19.95 4.33 -14.95
C PRO A 144 -19.24 3.19 -15.70
N TYR A 145 -20.03 2.29 -16.29
CA TYR A 145 -19.50 1.24 -17.16
C TYR A 145 -18.83 1.85 -18.39
N GLY A 146 -17.72 1.25 -18.84
CA GLY A 146 -16.98 1.68 -20.02
C GLY A 146 -15.99 2.82 -19.78
N ILE A 147 -15.81 3.27 -18.55
CA ILE A 147 -14.68 4.10 -18.16
C ILE A 147 -13.49 3.17 -17.92
N ASP A 148 -12.73 2.95 -18.99
CA ASP A 148 -11.51 2.17 -18.95
C ASP A 148 -10.38 3.03 -18.34
N ARG A 149 -10.20 2.87 -17.04
CA ARG A 149 -9.08 3.46 -16.31
C ARG A 149 -8.36 2.36 -15.58
N ALA A 150 -7.05 2.33 -15.68
CA ALA A 150 -6.23 1.32 -15.02
C ALA A 150 -6.64 1.17 -13.54
N GLY A 151 -6.99 -0.05 -13.14
CA GLY A 151 -7.34 -0.37 -11.76
C GLY A 151 -8.77 -0.04 -11.31
N ASN A 152 -9.72 0.04 -12.21
CA ASN A 152 -11.15 0.09 -11.86
C ASN A 152 -11.70 -1.31 -11.62
#